data_f018acc471a9439f0b980f686eb54020
#
_entry.id   f018acc471a9439f0b980f686eb54020
#
_cell.length_a   1.000
_cell.length_b   1.000
_cell.length_c   1.000
_cell.angle_alpha   90.00
_cell.angle_beta   90.00
_cell.angle_gamma   90.00
#
_symmetry.space_group_name_H-M   'P 1'
#
loop_
_entity.id
_entity.type
_entity.pdbx_description
1 polymer ?
#
loop_
_entity_poly.entity_id
_entity_poly.type
_entity_poly.pdbx_seq_one_letter_code
_entity_poly.pdbx_strand_id
1 'polypeptide(L)'
;MQICNSNIAEIMADAKYDWIAFDLEHGSFSMSSLADLVRTVEIKKKIKFARLPNKNLETCSQVLDSGCDGVIIPNVKNKNELIKIRENSYFPPEGRRGVGFSRSNLFGKKFKQSIKSRIKPIIIAMIESKEGV
;
A
#
# COMPACT_ATOMS: atom_id res chain seq x y z
N MET A 1 -1.78 11.98 -3.96
CA MET A 1 -0.57 12.84 -3.81
C MET A 1 0.46 12.40 -4.84
N GLN A 2 0.88 13.30 -5.70
CA GLN A 2 1.90 13.02 -6.75
C GLN A 2 3.25 13.71 -6.46
N ILE A 3 3.24 14.70 -5.58
CA ILE A 3 4.45 15.46 -5.21
C ILE A 3 5.12 14.80 -4.01
N CYS A 4 6.36 14.38 -4.19
CA CYS A 4 7.16 13.73 -3.15
C CYS A 4 7.79 14.79 -2.21
N ASN A 5 7.00 15.25 -1.24
CA ASN A 5 7.45 16.23 -0.24
C ASN A 5 6.76 15.99 1.11
N SER A 6 7.55 15.88 2.19
CA SER A 6 7.05 15.62 3.54
C SER A 6 6.19 16.74 4.10
N ASN A 7 6.51 18.01 3.81
CA ASN A 7 5.69 19.13 4.27
C ASN A 7 4.29 19.11 3.64
N ILE A 8 4.22 18.77 2.34
CA ILE A 8 2.93 18.61 1.66
C ILE A 8 2.17 17.42 2.24
N ALA A 9 2.84 16.30 2.52
CA ALA A 9 2.23 15.15 3.14
C ALA A 9 1.66 15.47 4.53
N GLU A 10 2.37 16.26 5.32
CA GLU A 10 1.93 16.70 6.65
C GLU A 10 0.70 17.63 6.55
N ILE A 11 0.72 18.61 5.65
CA ILE A 11 -0.43 19.50 5.40
C ILE A 11 -1.65 18.70 4.98
N MET A 12 -1.49 17.76 4.03
CA MET A 12 -2.58 16.90 3.59
C MET A 12 -3.08 15.98 4.72
N ALA A 13 -2.19 15.47 5.55
CA ALA A 13 -2.56 14.62 6.67
C ALA A 13 -3.32 15.37 7.76
N ASP A 14 -3.09 16.68 7.92
CA ASP A 14 -3.81 17.54 8.85
C ASP A 14 -5.21 17.95 8.33
N ALA A 15 -5.43 17.85 7.03
CA ALA A 15 -6.72 18.15 6.42
C ALA A 15 -7.81 17.12 6.80
N LYS A 16 -9.08 17.46 6.55
CA LYS A 16 -10.25 16.63 6.90
C LYS A 16 -10.50 15.46 5.92
N TYR A 17 -9.44 14.79 5.46
CA TYR A 17 -9.55 13.57 4.65
C TYR A 17 -9.42 12.33 5.55
N ASP A 18 -10.11 11.25 5.22
CA ASP A 18 -10.02 9.97 5.94
C ASP A 18 -8.76 9.19 5.55
N TRP A 19 -8.29 9.37 4.33
CA TRP A 19 -7.13 8.66 3.77
C TRP A 19 -6.33 9.49 2.80
N ILE A 20 -5.10 9.08 2.55
CA ILE A 20 -4.21 9.66 1.54
C ILE A 20 -3.68 8.54 0.65
N ALA A 21 -3.69 8.76 -0.67
CA ALA A 21 -3.06 7.88 -1.63
C ALA A 21 -1.79 8.52 -2.22
N PHE A 22 -0.69 7.79 -2.15
CA PHE A 22 0.56 8.11 -2.84
C PHE A 22 0.52 7.52 -4.24
N ASP A 23 0.79 8.31 -5.24
CA ASP A 23 0.68 7.92 -6.63
C ASP A 23 2.05 7.55 -7.20
N LEU A 24 2.38 6.24 -7.19
CA LEU A 24 3.63 5.75 -7.74
C LEU A 24 3.56 5.53 -9.27
N GLU A 25 2.37 5.62 -9.86
CA GLU A 25 2.20 5.48 -11.31
C GLU A 25 2.61 6.75 -12.04
N HIS A 26 2.13 7.91 -11.58
CA HIS A 26 2.37 9.20 -12.22
C HIS A 26 3.15 10.19 -11.35
N GLY A 27 3.51 9.79 -10.14
CA GLY A 27 4.31 10.59 -9.21
C GLY A 27 5.78 10.19 -9.22
N SER A 28 6.66 11.12 -8.85
CA SER A 28 8.11 10.88 -8.77
C SER A 28 8.51 10.33 -7.40
N PHE A 29 8.18 9.06 -7.13
CA PHE A 29 8.49 8.41 -5.85
C PHE A 29 9.51 7.29 -6.01
N SER A 30 10.45 7.20 -5.07
CA SER A 30 11.20 5.98 -4.77
C SER A 30 10.56 5.23 -3.60
N MET A 31 10.90 3.95 -3.39
CA MET A 31 10.42 3.20 -2.23
C MET A 31 10.90 3.81 -0.90
N SER A 32 12.10 4.39 -0.86
CA SER A 32 12.61 5.09 0.32
C SER A 32 11.81 6.34 0.63
N SER A 33 11.53 7.18 -0.38
CA SER A 33 10.73 8.38 -0.19
C SER A 33 9.29 8.06 0.20
N LEU A 34 8.69 7.00 -0.37
CA LEU A 34 7.38 6.52 0.06
C LEU A 34 7.38 6.18 1.57
N ALA A 35 8.38 5.45 2.04
CA ALA A 35 8.46 5.07 3.45
C ALA A 35 8.54 6.29 4.39
N ASP A 36 9.22 7.37 3.99
CA ASP A 36 9.29 8.61 4.76
C ASP A 36 7.96 9.35 4.78
N LEU A 37 7.26 9.43 3.65
CA LEU A 37 5.93 10.04 3.58
C LEU A 37 4.89 9.24 4.37
N VAL A 38 4.97 7.91 4.33
CA VAL A 38 4.11 7.04 5.15
C VAL A 38 4.31 7.31 6.64
N ARG A 39 5.55 7.54 7.12
CA ARG A 39 5.82 7.93 8.52
C ARG A 39 5.17 9.26 8.86
N THR A 40 5.30 10.25 7.98
CA THR A 40 4.72 11.59 8.16
C THR A 40 3.20 11.52 8.31
N VAL A 41 2.53 10.80 7.42
CA VAL A 41 1.06 10.66 7.43
C VAL A 41 0.56 9.83 8.62
N GLU A 42 1.34 8.85 9.06
CA GLU A 42 0.98 7.99 10.20
C GLU A 42 0.88 8.75 11.53
N ILE A 43 1.64 9.83 11.72
CA ILE A 43 1.56 10.68 12.91
C ILE A 43 0.12 11.20 13.12
N LYS A 44 -0.60 11.47 12.04
CA LYS A 44 -2.00 11.93 12.06
C LYS A 44 -3.01 10.78 11.99
N LYS A 45 -2.56 9.52 12.08
CA LYS A 45 -3.40 8.31 12.05
C LYS A 45 -4.30 8.16 10.83
N LYS A 46 -3.92 8.74 9.70
CA LYS A 46 -4.66 8.59 8.45
C LYS A 46 -4.40 7.23 7.81
N ILE A 47 -5.41 6.72 7.10
CA ILE A 47 -5.24 5.53 6.26
C ILE A 47 -4.35 5.90 5.05
N LYS A 48 -3.42 5.03 4.72
CA LYS A 48 -2.39 5.27 3.69
C LYS A 48 -2.49 4.22 2.59
N PHE A 49 -2.81 4.66 1.39
CA PHE A 49 -2.76 3.84 0.19
C PHE A 49 -1.59 4.25 -0.69
N ALA A 50 -1.16 3.33 -1.57
CA ALA A 50 -0.33 3.71 -2.69
C ALA A 50 -0.90 3.13 -3.98
N ARG A 51 -0.99 3.96 -5.03
CA ARG A 51 -1.28 3.49 -6.37
C ARG A 51 0.00 2.92 -6.97
N LEU A 52 -0.05 1.66 -7.39
CA LEU A 52 1.09 0.97 -7.97
C LEU A 52 1.35 1.49 -9.39
N PRO A 53 2.61 1.51 -9.86
CA PRO A 53 2.92 1.89 -11.24
C PRO A 53 2.49 0.82 -12.25
N ASN A 54 2.25 -0.39 -11.77
CA ASN A 54 1.84 -1.55 -12.57
C ASN A 54 1.32 -2.66 -11.63
N LYS A 55 0.98 -3.81 -12.18
CA LYS A 55 0.48 -4.98 -11.42
C LYS A 55 1.60 -5.92 -10.93
N ASN A 56 2.80 -5.41 -10.70
CA ASN A 56 3.92 -6.21 -10.20
C ASN A 56 3.72 -6.59 -8.72
N LEU A 57 3.78 -7.89 -8.46
CA LEU A 57 3.52 -8.44 -7.12
C LEU A 57 4.62 -8.07 -6.10
N GLU A 58 5.87 -7.94 -6.57
CA GLU A 58 6.99 -7.53 -5.73
C GLU A 58 6.82 -6.09 -5.26
N THR A 59 6.50 -5.16 -6.17
CA THR A 59 6.20 -3.76 -5.85
C THR A 59 5.04 -3.67 -4.86
N CYS A 60 4.00 -4.48 -5.04
CA CYS A 60 2.87 -4.56 -4.11
C CYS A 60 3.34 -4.93 -2.69
N SER A 61 4.17 -5.96 -2.56
CA SER A 61 4.73 -6.37 -1.26
C SER A 61 5.59 -5.28 -0.63
N GLN A 62 6.45 -4.63 -1.40
CA GLN A 62 7.32 -3.54 -0.94
C GLN A 62 6.51 -2.33 -0.42
N VAL A 63 5.44 -1.95 -1.12
CA VAL A 63 4.52 -0.89 -0.70
C VAL A 63 3.87 -1.23 0.64
N LEU A 64 3.38 -2.45 0.80
CA LEU A 64 2.79 -2.89 2.07
C LEU A 64 3.84 -2.98 3.19
N ASP A 65 5.08 -3.36 2.87
CA ASP A 65 6.19 -3.40 3.81
C ASP A 65 6.64 -2.01 4.26
N SER A 66 6.45 -0.98 3.43
CA SER A 66 6.67 0.42 3.81
C SER A 66 5.68 0.94 4.85
N GLY A 67 4.57 0.23 5.11
CA GLY A 67 3.56 0.55 6.10
C GLY A 67 2.29 1.18 5.53
N CYS A 68 2.04 1.08 4.23
CA CYS A 68 0.73 1.40 3.66
C CYS A 68 -0.33 0.40 4.16
N ASP A 69 -1.54 0.90 4.37
CA ASP A 69 -2.69 0.11 4.83
C ASP A 69 -3.36 -0.63 3.66
N GLY A 70 -3.00 -0.28 2.42
CA GLY A 70 -3.49 -0.95 1.22
C GLY A 70 -2.86 -0.42 -0.05
N VAL A 71 -3.31 -0.99 -1.17
CA VAL A 71 -2.81 -0.70 -2.52
C VAL A 71 -3.96 -0.40 -3.47
N ILE A 72 -3.70 0.51 -4.42
CA ILE A 72 -4.58 0.82 -5.55
C ILE A 72 -3.93 0.22 -6.80
N ILE A 73 -4.64 -0.66 -7.48
CA ILE A 73 -4.15 -1.43 -8.62
C ILE A 73 -4.70 -0.83 -9.91
N PRO A 74 -3.84 -0.28 -10.77
CA PRO A 74 -4.29 0.30 -12.04
C PRO A 74 -4.69 -0.77 -13.05
N ASN A 75 -5.58 -0.41 -13.95
CA ASN A 75 -5.93 -1.14 -15.17
C ASN A 75 -6.23 -2.64 -14.93
N VAL A 76 -7.07 -2.94 -13.95
CA VAL A 76 -7.50 -4.32 -13.68
C VAL A 76 -8.44 -4.77 -14.79
N LYS A 77 -8.13 -5.92 -15.39
CA LYS A 77 -8.87 -6.46 -16.54
C LYS A 77 -9.72 -7.69 -16.20
N ASN A 78 -9.38 -8.40 -15.14
CA ASN A 78 -10.11 -9.62 -14.78
C ASN A 78 -9.90 -10.03 -13.33
N LYS A 79 -10.78 -10.91 -12.86
CA LYS A 79 -10.77 -11.45 -11.50
C LYS A 79 -9.46 -12.16 -11.13
N ASN A 80 -8.82 -12.86 -12.07
CA ASN A 80 -7.62 -13.64 -11.78
C ASN A 80 -6.43 -12.73 -11.40
N GLU A 81 -6.35 -11.53 -11.96
CA GLU A 81 -5.35 -10.54 -11.56
C GLU A 81 -5.53 -10.15 -10.10
N LEU A 82 -6.76 -9.87 -9.67
CA LEU A 82 -7.06 -9.52 -8.28
C LEU A 82 -6.79 -10.67 -7.31
N ILE A 83 -7.10 -11.91 -7.71
CA ILE A 83 -6.79 -13.09 -6.89
C ILE A 83 -5.29 -13.20 -6.64
N LYS A 84 -4.45 -13.06 -7.67
CA LYS A 84 -2.99 -13.11 -7.55
C LYS A 84 -2.45 -11.99 -6.65
N ILE A 85 -2.96 -10.76 -6.81
CA ILE A 85 -2.58 -9.62 -5.98
C ILE A 85 -2.99 -9.86 -4.53
N ARG A 86 -4.21 -10.32 -4.28
CA ARG A 86 -4.69 -10.64 -2.94
C ARG A 86 -3.82 -11.71 -2.26
N GLU A 87 -3.53 -12.81 -2.96
CA GLU A 87 -2.67 -13.87 -2.44
C GLU A 87 -1.28 -13.35 -2.06
N ASN A 88 -0.72 -12.43 -2.85
CA ASN A 88 0.58 -11.85 -2.59
C ASN A 88 0.56 -10.71 -1.56
N SER A 89 -0.61 -10.18 -1.23
CA SER A 89 -0.79 -9.11 -0.24
C SER A 89 -1.04 -9.65 1.17
N TYR A 90 -1.60 -10.85 1.28
CA TYR A 90 -1.99 -11.43 2.56
C TYR A 90 -0.95 -12.44 3.05
N PHE A 91 -0.74 -12.45 4.36
CA PHE A 91 0.11 -13.46 5.00
C PHE A 91 -0.57 -14.84 5.02
N PRO A 92 0.21 -15.93 5.12
CA PRO A 92 -0.35 -17.25 5.35
C PRO A 92 -1.27 -17.30 6.59
N PRO A 93 -2.34 -18.11 6.61
CA PRO A 93 -2.72 -19.08 5.57
C PRO A 93 -3.57 -18.49 4.42
N GLU A 94 -4.05 -17.25 4.51
CA GLU A 94 -4.96 -16.69 3.51
C GLU A 94 -4.27 -16.19 2.24
N GLY A 95 -2.95 -16.07 2.27
CA GLY A 95 -2.12 -15.63 1.14
C GLY A 95 -0.72 -16.22 1.20
N ARG A 96 0.17 -15.67 0.37
CA ARG A 96 1.56 -16.14 0.19
C ARG A 96 2.58 -15.01 0.41
N ARG A 97 2.18 -13.86 0.94
CA ARG A 97 3.11 -12.75 1.17
C ARG A 97 4.25 -13.21 2.07
N GLY A 98 5.47 -12.97 1.61
CA GLY A 98 6.67 -13.20 2.40
C GLY A 98 6.68 -12.34 3.67
N VAL A 99 7.18 -12.88 4.76
CA VAL A 99 7.22 -12.18 6.05
C VAL A 99 8.65 -11.77 6.35
N GLY A 100 8.95 -10.48 6.21
CA GLY A 100 10.24 -9.89 6.55
C GLY A 100 10.15 -8.97 7.77
N PHE A 101 11.30 -8.59 8.32
CA PHE A 101 11.38 -7.53 9.32
C PHE A 101 11.35 -6.17 8.62
N SER A 102 10.16 -5.67 8.42
CA SER A 102 9.89 -4.42 7.71
C SER A 102 9.22 -3.39 8.62
N ARG A 103 9.04 -2.18 8.09
CA ARG A 103 8.36 -1.11 8.82
C ARG A 103 6.94 -1.51 9.23
N SER A 104 6.22 -2.25 8.40
CA SER A 104 4.84 -2.70 8.69
C SER A 104 4.71 -3.51 9.99
N ASN A 105 5.79 -4.14 10.46
CA ASN A 105 5.83 -4.87 11.72
C ASN A 105 6.82 -4.28 12.74
N LEU A 106 7.18 -2.99 12.58
CA LEU A 106 8.14 -2.26 13.41
C LEU A 106 9.48 -3.01 13.51
N PHE A 107 10.02 -3.41 12.35
CA PHE A 107 11.31 -4.09 12.20
C PHE A 107 11.45 -5.32 13.10
N GLY A 108 10.38 -6.09 13.18
CA GLY A 108 10.32 -7.33 13.96
C GLY A 108 9.68 -7.21 15.34
N LYS A 109 9.58 -6.01 15.93
CA LYS A 109 8.98 -5.82 17.26
C LYS A 109 7.54 -6.34 17.34
N LYS A 110 6.76 -6.19 16.27
CA LYS A 110 5.36 -6.65 16.17
C LYS A 110 5.19 -7.85 15.23
N PHE A 111 6.25 -8.56 14.90
CA PHE A 111 6.24 -9.64 13.92
C PHE A 111 5.14 -10.68 14.17
N LYS A 112 5.11 -11.31 15.35
CA LYS A 112 4.09 -12.32 15.70
C LYS A 112 2.67 -11.75 15.66
N GLN A 113 2.49 -10.49 16.07
CA GLN A 113 1.20 -9.81 16.06
C GLN A 113 0.74 -9.55 14.62
N SER A 114 1.64 -9.11 13.74
CA SER A 114 1.34 -8.82 12.33
C SER A 114 0.87 -10.06 11.58
N ILE A 115 1.54 -11.21 11.77
CA ILE A 115 1.14 -12.48 11.13
C ILE A 115 -0.23 -12.96 11.63
N LYS A 116 -0.50 -12.82 12.94
CA LYS A 116 -1.77 -13.23 13.55
C LYS A 116 -2.90 -12.20 13.37
N SER A 117 -2.60 -11.04 12.79
CA SER A 117 -3.58 -9.98 12.62
C SER A 117 -4.71 -10.42 11.69
N ARG A 118 -5.96 -10.13 12.10
CA ARG A 118 -7.14 -10.26 11.24
C ARG A 118 -7.31 -9.06 10.31
N ILE A 119 -6.58 -7.98 10.55
CA ILE A 119 -6.60 -6.79 9.69
C ILE A 119 -5.82 -7.11 8.43
N LYS A 120 -6.50 -7.06 7.29
CA LYS A 120 -5.92 -7.32 5.98
C LYS A 120 -5.66 -6.02 5.25
N PRO A 121 -4.62 -5.95 4.40
CA PRO A 121 -4.46 -4.83 3.49
C PRO A 121 -5.70 -4.63 2.63
N ILE A 122 -6.07 -3.38 2.40
CA ILE A 122 -7.18 -3.02 1.49
C ILE A 122 -6.64 -3.05 0.07
N ILE A 123 -7.36 -3.70 -0.84
CA ILE A 123 -7.03 -3.74 -2.26
C ILE A 123 -8.13 -3.02 -3.02
N ILE A 124 -7.76 -1.93 -3.70
CA ILE A 124 -8.66 -1.13 -4.53
C ILE A 124 -8.31 -1.37 -5.99
N ALA A 125 -9.27 -1.89 -6.76
CA ALA A 125 -9.11 -2.11 -8.19
C ALA A 125 -9.59 -0.88 -8.96
N MET A 126 -8.77 -0.37 -9.88
CA MET A 126 -9.20 0.62 -10.86
C MET A 126 -9.64 -0.10 -12.13
N ILE A 127 -10.92 0.07 -12.48
CA ILE A 127 -11.52 -0.48 -13.71
C ILE A 127 -11.50 0.62 -14.75
N GLU A 128 -10.57 0.54 -15.70
CA GLU A 128 -10.25 1.61 -16.64
C GLU A 128 -10.50 1.20 -18.10
N SER A 129 -11.00 -0.02 -18.33
CA SER A 129 -11.30 -0.54 -19.66
C SER A 129 -12.57 -1.38 -19.66
N LYS A 130 -13.15 -1.58 -20.84
CA LYS A 130 -14.32 -2.47 -21.04
C LYS A 130 -14.02 -3.93 -20.67
N GLU A 131 -12.75 -4.33 -20.74
CA GLU A 131 -12.32 -5.70 -20.40
C GLU A 131 -12.35 -5.96 -18.88
N GLY A 132 -12.31 -4.89 -18.06
CA GLY A 132 -12.35 -4.97 -16.61
C GLY A 132 -13.75 -4.97 -16.01
N VAL A 133 -14.77 -4.72 -16.83
CA VAL A 133 -16.17 -4.74 -16.43
C VAL A 133 -16.75 -6.14 -16.64
#